data_4985d117beb2e04e97ab076219ffc7bd
#
_entry.id   4985d117beb2e04e97ab076219ffc7bd
#
_cell.length_a   1.000
_cell.length_b   1.000
_cell.length_c   1.000
_cell.angle_alpha   90.00
_cell.angle_beta   90.00
_cell.angle_gamma   90.00
#
_symmetry.space_group_name_H-M   'P 1'
#
loop_
_entity.id
_entity.type
_entity.pdbx_description
1 polymer ?
#
loop_
_entity_poly.entity_id
_entity_poly.type
_entity_poly.pdbx_seq_one_letter_code
_entity_poly.pdbx_strand_id
1 'polypeptide(L)'
;MSSQKSTAAPDTAPEAAPNAAGRAPKRARGRQRVAALLDAATVVFAEKGYDAATMTEIAARSSTAIGSLYRFFPSKEALAEGLLHRYGERAGAGLDAIAAHASAMTVAQMADALLDLMMALKSERTALKVLMDARVDGANRRQYLRGVIRGRMAGMLSAHAPGLSAERADLLSVMVLHLMKTIPELAEEAEAAALFQEMRLVLSAYLAAAVDGG
;
A
#
# COMPACT_ATOMS: atom_id res chain seq x y z
N MET A 1 6.46 -70.89 -50.94
CA MET A 1 6.90 -70.85 -49.54
C MET A 1 7.72 -69.57 -49.35
N SER A 2 7.07 -68.53 -48.92
CA SER A 2 7.74 -67.21 -48.73
C SER A 2 7.21 -66.59 -47.45
N SER A 3 8.08 -66.51 -46.47
CA SER A 3 7.84 -65.89 -45.21
C SER A 3 7.91 -64.38 -45.31
N GLN A 4 6.84 -63.69 -44.95
CA GLN A 4 6.80 -62.26 -44.79
C GLN A 4 7.36 -61.91 -43.41
N LYS A 5 8.40 -61.07 -43.37
CA LYS A 5 8.90 -60.41 -42.18
C LYS A 5 8.25 -59.04 -42.04
N SER A 6 7.41 -58.90 -41.06
CA SER A 6 6.81 -57.63 -40.64
C SER A 6 7.85 -56.84 -39.86
N THR A 7 8.16 -55.64 -40.34
CA THR A 7 9.07 -54.69 -39.66
C THR A 7 8.20 -53.67 -38.94
N ALA A 8 8.19 -53.70 -37.64
CA ALA A 8 7.54 -52.72 -36.81
C ALA A 8 8.41 -51.43 -36.76
N ALA A 9 7.81 -50.28 -37.01
CA ALA A 9 8.39 -48.98 -36.83
C ALA A 9 8.49 -48.61 -35.34
N PRO A 10 9.52 -47.88 -34.90
CA PRO A 10 9.60 -47.43 -33.50
C PRO A 10 8.69 -46.22 -33.29
N ASP A 11 7.88 -46.35 -32.26
CA ASP A 11 6.99 -45.35 -31.68
C ASP A 11 7.88 -44.22 -31.05
N THR A 12 7.97 -43.08 -31.71
CA THR A 12 8.61 -41.87 -31.15
C THR A 12 7.59 -41.08 -30.37
N ALA A 13 7.62 -41.27 -29.06
CA ALA A 13 6.87 -40.40 -28.14
C ALA A 13 7.41 -38.92 -28.28
N PRO A 14 6.51 -37.92 -28.24
CA PRO A 14 6.91 -36.52 -28.31
C PRO A 14 7.65 -36.12 -27.05
N GLU A 15 8.90 -35.64 -27.27
CA GLU A 15 9.73 -35.05 -26.23
C GLU A 15 9.05 -33.84 -25.59
N ALA A 16 8.73 -33.99 -24.29
CA ALA A 16 8.05 -32.95 -23.51
C ALA A 16 8.91 -31.69 -23.44
N ALA A 17 8.42 -30.61 -23.97
CA ALA A 17 9.03 -29.28 -23.91
C ALA A 17 9.39 -28.88 -22.46
N PRO A 18 10.58 -28.29 -22.20
CA PRO A 18 11.00 -27.94 -20.83
C PRO A 18 10.12 -26.84 -20.25
N ASN A 19 9.53 -27.21 -19.17
CA ASN A 19 8.60 -26.57 -18.27
C ASN A 19 8.86 -25.06 -18.03
N ALA A 20 8.08 -24.18 -18.65
CA ALA A 20 8.02 -22.74 -18.37
C ALA A 20 7.47 -22.41 -16.96
N ALA A 21 6.99 -23.43 -16.21
CA ALA A 21 6.41 -23.29 -14.88
C ALA A 21 7.41 -22.99 -13.73
N GLY A 22 8.73 -23.12 -13.97
CA GLY A 22 9.73 -22.97 -12.90
C GLY A 22 10.07 -21.53 -12.49
N ARG A 23 9.80 -20.52 -13.32
CA ARG A 23 10.22 -19.14 -13.07
C ARG A 23 9.20 -18.33 -12.26
N ALA A 24 7.92 -18.56 -12.45
CA ALA A 24 6.85 -17.88 -11.74
C ALA A 24 6.83 -18.19 -10.23
N PRO A 25 7.00 -19.46 -9.76
CA PRO A 25 7.00 -19.77 -8.34
C PRO A 25 8.15 -19.12 -7.55
N LYS A 26 9.36 -19.02 -8.13
CA LYS A 26 10.51 -18.38 -7.46
C LYS A 26 10.29 -16.88 -7.23
N ARG A 27 9.74 -16.18 -8.23
CA ARG A 27 9.40 -14.74 -8.11
C ARG A 27 8.24 -14.53 -7.14
N ALA A 28 7.24 -15.38 -7.14
CA ALA A 28 6.12 -15.31 -6.20
C ALA A 28 6.59 -15.51 -4.76
N ARG A 29 7.42 -16.53 -4.49
CA ARG A 29 8.04 -16.78 -3.17
C ARG A 29 8.92 -15.61 -2.71
N GLY A 30 9.64 -14.96 -3.64
CA GLY A 30 10.42 -13.76 -3.35
C GLY A 30 9.54 -12.61 -2.89
N ARG A 31 8.45 -12.32 -3.62
CA ARG A 31 7.47 -11.28 -3.25
C ARG A 31 6.81 -11.57 -1.89
N GLN A 32 6.38 -12.80 -1.66
CA GLN A 32 5.79 -13.20 -0.38
C GLN A 32 6.76 -12.99 0.79
N ARG A 33 8.04 -13.30 0.59
CA ARG A 33 9.07 -13.11 1.62
C ARG A 33 9.34 -11.63 1.89
N VAL A 34 9.40 -10.79 0.85
CA VAL A 34 9.50 -9.34 1.00
C VAL A 34 8.29 -8.79 1.74
N ALA A 35 7.07 -9.22 1.41
CA ALA A 35 5.87 -8.82 2.12
C ALA A 35 5.93 -9.20 3.61
N ALA A 36 6.27 -10.45 3.94
CA ALA A 36 6.39 -10.90 5.32
C ALA A 36 7.45 -10.12 6.12
N LEU A 37 8.59 -9.77 5.50
CA LEU A 37 9.62 -8.94 6.12
C LEU A 37 9.11 -7.53 6.41
N LEU A 38 8.40 -6.91 5.46
CA LEU A 38 7.82 -5.59 5.64
C LEU A 38 6.69 -5.59 6.69
N ASP A 39 5.88 -6.67 6.76
CA ASP A 39 4.85 -6.81 7.79
C ASP A 39 5.47 -6.90 9.19
N ALA A 40 6.50 -7.74 9.35
CA ALA A 40 7.25 -7.85 10.60
C ALA A 40 7.90 -6.52 10.99
N ALA A 41 8.51 -5.83 10.03
CA ALA A 41 9.13 -4.52 10.26
C ALA A 41 8.10 -3.47 10.70
N THR A 42 6.91 -3.45 10.07
CA THR A 42 5.80 -2.57 10.47
C THR A 42 5.49 -2.71 11.96
N VAL A 43 5.36 -3.95 12.43
CA VAL A 43 5.04 -4.22 13.83
C VAL A 43 6.20 -3.85 14.76
N VAL A 44 7.42 -4.28 14.44
CA VAL A 44 8.60 -4.02 15.29
C VAL A 44 8.90 -2.52 15.41
N PHE A 45 8.79 -1.75 14.32
CA PHE A 45 8.96 -0.30 14.37
C PHE A 45 7.85 0.39 15.14
N ALA A 46 6.61 -0.06 15.03
CA ALA A 46 5.50 0.50 15.80
C ALA A 46 5.64 0.23 17.31
N GLU A 47 6.09 -0.97 17.70
CA GLU A 47 6.23 -1.39 19.09
C GLU A 47 7.45 -0.76 19.80
N LYS A 48 8.58 -0.66 19.12
CA LYS A 48 9.88 -0.31 19.74
C LYS A 48 10.47 1.01 19.28
N GLY A 49 9.94 1.59 18.24
CA GLY A 49 10.58 2.71 17.55
C GLY A 49 11.67 2.26 16.58
N TYR A 50 12.15 3.20 15.77
CA TYR A 50 13.18 2.92 14.77
C TYR A 50 14.53 2.55 15.39
N ASP A 51 14.97 3.31 16.42
CA ASP A 51 16.32 3.15 16.97
C ASP A 51 16.49 1.82 17.69
N ALA A 52 15.52 1.41 18.52
CA ALA A 52 15.58 0.16 19.30
C ALA A 52 15.25 -1.10 18.47
N ALA A 53 14.61 -0.97 17.31
CA ALA A 53 14.32 -2.07 16.41
C ALA A 53 15.58 -2.65 15.79
N THR A 54 15.70 -3.98 15.75
CA THR A 54 16.84 -4.68 15.16
C THR A 54 16.46 -5.55 13.97
N MET A 55 17.38 -5.68 13.02
CA MET A 55 17.21 -6.57 11.86
C MET A 55 17.01 -8.03 12.27
N THR A 56 17.64 -8.46 13.37
CA THR A 56 17.50 -9.81 13.91
C THR A 56 16.09 -10.10 14.41
N GLU A 57 15.46 -9.16 15.14
CA GLU A 57 14.07 -9.28 15.60
C GLU A 57 13.09 -9.34 14.45
N ILE A 58 13.30 -8.47 13.43
CA ILE A 58 12.44 -8.46 12.24
C ILE A 58 12.55 -9.78 11.47
N ALA A 59 13.77 -10.32 11.33
CA ALA A 59 13.98 -11.63 10.71
C ALA A 59 13.30 -12.75 11.49
N ALA A 60 13.43 -12.75 12.81
CA ALA A 60 12.79 -13.74 13.68
C ALA A 60 11.26 -13.66 13.58
N ARG A 61 10.69 -12.46 13.68
CA ARG A 61 9.23 -12.23 13.62
C ARG A 61 8.63 -12.62 12.27
N SER A 62 9.37 -12.43 11.16
CA SER A 62 8.95 -12.84 9.82
C SER A 62 9.21 -14.32 9.51
N SER A 63 9.75 -15.08 10.46
CA SER A 63 10.22 -16.47 10.26
C SER A 63 11.18 -16.58 9.05
N THR A 64 12.02 -15.55 8.85
CA THR A 64 12.97 -15.48 7.73
C THR A 64 14.40 -15.54 8.27
N ALA A 65 15.26 -16.35 7.64
CA ALA A 65 16.66 -16.37 8.01
C ALA A 65 17.31 -14.99 7.83
N ILE A 66 18.11 -14.55 8.80
CA ILE A 66 18.74 -13.23 8.82
C ILE A 66 19.54 -12.92 7.55
N GLY A 67 20.27 -13.89 7.00
CA GLY A 67 20.99 -13.74 5.73
C GLY A 67 20.05 -13.51 4.52
N SER A 68 18.84 -14.06 4.59
CA SER A 68 17.82 -13.79 3.57
C SER A 68 17.26 -12.37 3.68
N LEU A 69 17.07 -11.85 4.90
CA LEU A 69 16.66 -10.47 5.13
C LEU A 69 17.71 -9.49 4.55
N TYR A 70 18.98 -9.65 4.89
CA TYR A 70 20.05 -8.78 4.37
C TYR A 70 20.22 -8.83 2.86
N ARG A 71 19.83 -9.93 2.21
CA ARG A 71 19.81 -10.03 0.75
C ARG A 71 18.72 -9.13 0.11
N PHE A 72 17.58 -8.94 0.76
CA PHE A 72 16.49 -8.09 0.27
C PHE A 72 16.66 -6.66 0.74
N PHE A 73 17.08 -6.47 1.98
CA PHE A 73 17.24 -5.18 2.64
C PHE A 73 18.61 -5.13 3.31
N PRO A 74 19.62 -4.53 2.65
CA PRO A 74 21.00 -4.54 3.14
C PRO A 74 21.20 -3.76 4.44
N SER A 75 20.24 -2.91 4.83
CA SER A 75 20.28 -2.13 6.06
C SER A 75 18.87 -1.88 6.63
N LYS A 76 18.81 -1.37 7.85
CA LYS A 76 17.55 -0.95 8.50
C LYS A 76 16.92 0.23 7.76
N GLU A 77 17.73 1.12 7.21
CA GLU A 77 17.31 2.25 6.37
C GLU A 77 16.64 1.74 5.08
N ALA A 78 17.24 0.77 4.39
CA ALA A 78 16.67 0.17 3.18
C ALA A 78 15.32 -0.50 3.47
N LEU A 79 15.17 -1.12 4.65
CA LEU A 79 13.92 -1.71 5.08
C LEU A 79 12.86 -0.64 5.38
N ALA A 80 13.23 0.46 6.04
CA ALA A 80 12.36 1.60 6.28
C ALA A 80 11.91 2.27 4.97
N GLU A 81 12.80 2.38 4.00
CA GLU A 81 12.47 2.83 2.65
C GLU A 81 11.49 1.90 1.93
N GLY A 82 11.67 0.60 2.08
CA GLY A 82 10.74 -0.40 1.56
C GLY A 82 9.33 -0.25 2.14
N LEU A 83 9.21 0.07 3.43
CA LEU A 83 7.93 0.38 4.08
C LEU A 83 7.29 1.64 3.51
N LEU A 84 8.06 2.71 3.33
CA LEU A 84 7.57 3.96 2.76
C LEU A 84 7.05 3.76 1.34
N HIS A 85 7.78 3.01 0.53
CA HIS A 85 7.39 2.66 -0.84
C HIS A 85 6.09 1.85 -0.84
N ARG A 86 6.01 0.79 -0.04
CA ARG A 86 4.81 -0.07 0.07
C ARG A 86 3.59 0.73 0.50
N TYR A 87 3.72 1.61 1.47
CA TYR A 87 2.64 2.49 1.90
C TYR A 87 2.16 3.38 0.75
N GLY A 88 3.09 3.99 0.01
CA GLY A 88 2.76 4.84 -1.14
C GLY A 88 2.00 4.09 -2.24
N GLU A 89 2.45 2.87 -2.57
CA GLU A 89 1.79 2.01 -3.54
C GLU A 89 0.37 1.62 -3.08
N ARG A 90 0.20 1.22 -1.82
CA ARG A 90 -1.11 0.84 -1.29
C ARG A 90 -2.06 2.01 -1.18
N ALA A 91 -1.60 3.15 -0.66
CA ALA A 91 -2.39 4.37 -0.57
C ALA A 91 -2.80 4.86 -1.98
N GLY A 92 -1.84 4.85 -2.91
CA GLY A 92 -2.10 5.22 -4.29
C GLY A 92 -3.11 4.31 -4.98
N ALA A 93 -2.92 3.00 -4.90
CA ALA A 93 -3.86 2.03 -5.48
C ALA A 93 -5.27 2.15 -4.89
N GLY A 94 -5.38 2.42 -3.57
CA GLY A 94 -6.66 2.67 -2.93
C GLY A 94 -7.35 3.93 -3.46
N LEU A 95 -6.61 5.03 -3.61
CA LEU A 95 -7.15 6.26 -4.20
C LEU A 95 -7.55 6.08 -5.66
N ASP A 96 -6.76 5.35 -6.45
CA ASP A 96 -7.08 5.05 -7.85
C ASP A 96 -8.37 4.19 -7.95
N ALA A 97 -8.55 3.23 -7.03
CA ALA A 97 -9.78 2.41 -6.96
C ALA A 97 -11.01 3.27 -6.63
N ILE A 98 -10.91 4.23 -5.72
CA ILE A 98 -11.98 5.17 -5.42
C ILE A 98 -12.25 6.08 -6.64
N ALA A 99 -11.20 6.61 -7.27
CA ALA A 99 -11.30 7.48 -8.44
C ALA A 99 -12.03 6.82 -9.62
N ALA A 100 -11.83 5.51 -9.81
CA ALA A 100 -12.50 4.74 -10.87
C ALA A 100 -14.04 4.74 -10.77
N HIS A 101 -14.59 5.02 -9.59
CA HIS A 101 -16.04 5.08 -9.33
C HIS A 101 -16.51 6.46 -8.87
N ALA A 102 -15.62 7.43 -8.72
CA ALA A 102 -15.88 8.72 -8.08
C ALA A 102 -17.06 9.49 -8.70
N SER A 103 -17.22 9.46 -10.02
CA SER A 103 -18.31 10.15 -10.72
C SER A 103 -19.71 9.59 -10.41
N ALA A 104 -19.79 8.34 -9.96
CA ALA A 104 -21.06 7.69 -9.59
C ALA A 104 -21.32 7.68 -8.07
N MET A 105 -20.36 8.10 -7.27
CA MET A 105 -20.45 8.12 -5.81
C MET A 105 -21.12 9.40 -5.32
N THR A 106 -21.86 9.29 -4.22
CA THR A 106 -22.23 10.48 -3.43
C THR A 106 -21.02 10.94 -2.62
N VAL A 107 -21.05 12.19 -2.15
CA VAL A 107 -20.01 12.74 -1.26
C VAL A 107 -19.87 11.89 0.01
N ALA A 108 -20.98 11.40 0.57
CA ALA A 108 -20.97 10.53 1.76
C ALA A 108 -20.27 9.19 1.46
N GLN A 109 -20.57 8.55 0.32
CA GLN A 109 -19.89 7.32 -0.10
C GLN A 109 -18.40 7.54 -0.32
N MET A 110 -17.99 8.69 -0.84
CA MET A 110 -16.58 9.04 -1.00
C MET A 110 -15.90 9.21 0.36
N ALA A 111 -16.54 9.90 1.31
CA ALA A 111 -16.02 10.06 2.67
C ALA A 111 -15.83 8.69 3.35
N ASP A 112 -16.81 7.78 3.21
CA ASP A 112 -16.71 6.41 3.72
C ASP A 112 -15.54 5.66 3.12
N ALA A 113 -15.40 5.66 1.79
CA ALA A 113 -14.32 4.97 1.10
C ALA A 113 -12.93 5.50 1.50
N LEU A 114 -12.80 6.80 1.75
CA LEU A 114 -11.57 7.42 2.24
C LEU A 114 -11.26 6.99 3.68
N LEU A 115 -12.26 6.94 4.56
CA LEU A 115 -12.10 6.48 5.94
C LEU A 115 -11.69 4.99 5.96
N ASP A 116 -12.35 4.15 5.18
CA ASP A 116 -12.03 2.73 5.05
C ASP A 116 -10.59 2.52 4.55
N LEU A 117 -10.17 3.29 3.54
CA LEU A 117 -8.80 3.25 3.04
C LEU A 117 -7.79 3.62 4.15
N MET A 118 -8.08 4.64 4.95
CA MET A 118 -7.19 5.03 6.05
C MET A 118 -7.14 3.98 7.16
N MET A 119 -8.26 3.36 7.49
CA MET A 119 -8.29 2.26 8.45
C MET A 119 -7.49 1.06 7.94
N ALA A 120 -7.60 0.72 6.66
CA ALA A 120 -6.82 -0.34 6.04
C ALA A 120 -5.29 -0.07 6.05
N LEU A 121 -4.89 1.19 6.12
CA LEU A 121 -3.49 1.63 6.16
C LEU A 121 -2.99 2.00 7.57
N LYS A 122 -3.82 1.85 8.62
CA LYS A 122 -3.51 2.30 9.98
C LYS A 122 -2.16 1.80 10.47
N SER A 123 -1.90 0.50 10.37
CA SER A 123 -0.67 -0.13 10.88
C SER A 123 0.60 0.44 10.23
N GLU A 124 0.60 0.57 8.90
CA GLU A 124 1.74 1.15 8.18
C GLU A 124 1.93 2.61 8.53
N ARG A 125 0.86 3.38 8.69
CA ARG A 125 0.94 4.79 9.09
C ARG A 125 1.54 4.95 10.47
N THR A 126 1.16 4.12 11.44
CA THR A 126 1.75 4.16 12.80
C THR A 126 3.25 3.90 12.73
N ALA A 127 3.68 2.86 12.01
CA ALA A 127 5.10 2.58 11.81
C ALA A 127 5.84 3.72 11.10
N LEU A 128 5.23 4.32 10.05
CA LEU A 128 5.81 5.43 9.32
C LEU A 128 5.93 6.71 10.16
N LYS A 129 4.98 7.00 11.07
CA LYS A 129 5.08 8.13 12.00
C LYS A 129 6.36 7.99 12.83
N VAL A 130 6.58 6.82 13.42
CA VAL A 130 7.80 6.50 14.18
C VAL A 130 9.07 6.68 13.34
N LEU A 131 9.07 6.21 12.09
CA LEU A 131 10.21 6.36 11.18
C LEU A 131 10.45 7.83 10.79
N MET A 132 9.40 8.64 10.68
CA MET A 132 9.52 10.06 10.37
C MET A 132 10.09 10.86 11.54
N ASP A 133 9.76 10.50 12.78
CA ASP A 133 10.25 11.17 13.98
C ASP A 133 11.73 10.85 14.24
N ALA A 134 12.19 9.67 13.85
CA ALA A 134 13.57 9.22 14.03
C ALA A 134 14.62 9.87 13.10
N ARG A 135 14.29 10.93 12.37
CA ARG A 135 15.21 11.67 11.45
C ARG A 135 15.96 10.79 10.44
N VAL A 136 15.38 9.69 10.02
CA VAL A 136 15.94 8.89 8.92
C VAL A 136 15.99 9.76 7.67
N ASP A 137 17.16 9.86 7.05
CA ASP A 137 17.51 10.75 5.93
C ASP A 137 16.62 10.50 4.71
N GLY A 138 15.44 11.06 4.68
CA GLY A 138 14.39 10.78 3.70
C GLY A 138 13.49 11.97 3.36
N ALA A 139 13.93 13.21 3.69
CA ALA A 139 13.11 14.40 3.46
C ALA A 139 12.59 14.51 2.02
N ASN A 140 13.47 14.32 1.03
CA ASN A 140 13.12 14.36 -0.38
C ASN A 140 12.15 13.24 -0.78
N ARG A 141 12.35 12.03 -0.24
CA ARG A 141 11.50 10.87 -0.54
C ARG A 141 10.13 11.00 0.10
N ARG A 142 10.07 11.54 1.33
CA ARG A 142 8.81 11.88 2.00
C ARG A 142 8.03 12.96 1.24
N GLN A 143 8.72 13.97 0.74
CA GLN A 143 8.12 15.02 -0.08
C GLN A 143 7.58 14.47 -1.39
N TYR A 144 8.34 13.62 -2.07
CA TYR A 144 7.90 12.92 -3.27
C TYR A 144 6.64 12.09 -3.03
N LEU A 145 6.64 11.24 -1.98
CA LEU A 145 5.48 10.42 -1.61
C LEU A 145 4.24 11.26 -1.31
N ARG A 146 4.41 12.37 -0.56
CA ARG A 146 3.31 13.31 -0.29
C ARG A 146 2.78 13.91 -1.59
N GLY A 147 3.65 14.29 -2.51
CA GLY A 147 3.26 14.82 -3.82
C GLY A 147 2.45 13.82 -4.64
N VAL A 148 2.88 12.56 -4.68
CA VAL A 148 2.17 11.49 -5.39
C VAL A 148 0.78 11.24 -4.80
N ILE A 149 0.67 11.09 -3.48
CA ILE A 149 -0.63 10.86 -2.81
C ILE A 149 -1.54 12.08 -2.98
N ARG A 150 -1.01 13.31 -2.86
CA ARG A 150 -1.76 14.54 -3.09
C ARG A 150 -2.29 14.62 -4.52
N GLY A 151 -1.46 14.34 -5.51
CA GLY A 151 -1.88 14.36 -6.92
C GLY A 151 -3.00 13.34 -7.22
N ARG A 152 -2.90 12.12 -6.66
CA ARG A 152 -3.97 11.11 -6.81
C ARG A 152 -5.26 11.52 -6.10
N MET A 153 -5.17 12.12 -4.92
CA MET A 153 -6.32 12.66 -4.19
C MET A 153 -6.99 13.77 -4.99
N ALA A 154 -6.22 14.73 -5.53
CA ALA A 154 -6.75 15.80 -6.38
C ALA A 154 -7.41 15.23 -7.65
N GLY A 155 -6.79 14.25 -8.30
CA GLY A 155 -7.37 13.56 -9.45
C GLY A 155 -8.69 12.85 -9.14
N MET A 156 -8.81 12.21 -7.98
CA MET A 156 -10.05 11.60 -7.51
C MET A 156 -11.15 12.65 -7.28
N LEU A 157 -10.82 13.77 -6.64
CA LEU A 157 -11.76 14.87 -6.41
C LEU A 157 -12.24 15.48 -7.73
N SER A 158 -11.35 15.69 -8.70
CA SER A 158 -11.70 16.17 -10.04
C SER A 158 -12.58 15.19 -10.82
N ALA A 159 -12.36 13.88 -10.63
CA ALA A 159 -13.20 12.84 -11.24
C ALA A 159 -14.63 12.83 -10.64
N HIS A 160 -14.75 13.15 -9.35
CA HIS A 160 -16.05 13.28 -8.67
C HIS A 160 -16.80 14.55 -9.10
N ALA A 161 -16.10 15.67 -9.15
CA ALA A 161 -16.65 16.99 -9.47
C ALA A 161 -15.91 17.60 -10.68
N PRO A 162 -16.33 17.31 -11.93
CA PRO A 162 -15.64 17.80 -13.14
C PRO A 162 -15.60 19.32 -13.29
N GLY A 163 -16.49 20.05 -12.59
CA GLY A 163 -16.48 21.52 -12.54
C GLY A 163 -15.43 22.12 -11.61
N LEU A 164 -14.76 21.29 -10.81
CA LEU A 164 -13.77 21.75 -9.85
C LEU A 164 -12.46 22.16 -10.56
N SER A 165 -11.98 23.38 -10.31
CA SER A 165 -10.70 23.79 -10.87
C SER A 165 -9.54 22.95 -10.30
N ALA A 166 -8.45 22.78 -11.08
CA ALA A 166 -7.29 22.01 -10.64
C ALA A 166 -6.67 22.60 -9.38
N GLU A 167 -6.63 23.92 -9.25
CA GLU A 167 -6.14 24.61 -8.05
C GLU A 167 -7.01 24.30 -6.82
N ARG A 168 -8.33 24.31 -6.98
CA ARG A 168 -9.27 23.98 -5.92
C ARG A 168 -9.15 22.52 -5.50
N ALA A 169 -9.08 21.60 -6.46
CA ALA A 169 -8.88 20.17 -6.21
C ALA A 169 -7.58 19.90 -5.41
N ASP A 170 -6.53 20.63 -5.74
CA ASP A 170 -5.24 20.53 -5.06
C ASP A 170 -5.32 21.05 -3.60
N LEU A 171 -5.95 22.20 -3.36
CA LEU A 171 -6.21 22.72 -2.02
C LEU A 171 -7.05 21.76 -1.17
N LEU A 172 -8.14 21.23 -1.75
CA LEU A 172 -9.00 20.25 -1.08
C LEU A 172 -8.22 18.97 -0.73
N SER A 173 -7.35 18.50 -1.64
CA SER A 173 -6.54 17.33 -1.40
C SER A 173 -5.63 17.50 -0.17
N VAL A 174 -5.04 18.69 0.01
CA VAL A 174 -4.23 19.01 1.18
C VAL A 174 -5.07 18.96 2.45
N MET A 175 -6.24 19.58 2.45
CA MET A 175 -7.14 19.63 3.63
C MET A 175 -7.64 18.23 4.01
N VAL A 176 -8.14 17.46 3.04
CA VAL A 176 -8.60 16.08 3.26
C VAL A 176 -7.47 15.23 3.82
N LEU A 177 -6.28 15.28 3.23
CA LEU A 177 -5.12 14.53 3.73
C LEU A 177 -4.70 14.95 5.15
N HIS A 178 -4.89 16.24 5.53
CA HIS A 178 -4.63 16.69 6.88
C HIS A 178 -5.68 16.16 7.88
N LEU A 179 -6.95 16.22 7.54
CA LEU A 179 -8.01 15.63 8.36
C LEU A 179 -7.78 14.12 8.54
N MET A 180 -7.44 13.41 7.47
CA MET A 180 -7.18 11.98 7.52
C MET A 180 -5.94 11.59 8.32
N LYS A 181 -5.01 12.52 8.61
CA LYS A 181 -3.83 12.23 9.47
C LYS A 181 -4.19 11.93 10.90
N THR A 182 -5.32 12.41 11.40
CA THR A 182 -5.77 12.21 12.78
C THR A 182 -6.42 10.85 13.00
N ILE A 183 -6.82 10.14 11.95
CA ILE A 183 -7.57 8.87 12.03
C ILE A 183 -6.86 7.80 12.87
N PRO A 184 -5.54 7.55 12.75
CA PRO A 184 -4.87 6.57 13.61
C PRO A 184 -4.93 6.93 15.09
N GLU A 185 -4.92 8.22 15.44
CA GLU A 185 -5.03 8.73 16.80
C GLU A 185 -6.45 8.57 17.32
N LEU A 186 -7.45 8.96 16.54
CA LEU A 186 -8.87 8.74 16.88
C LEU A 186 -9.20 7.26 17.10
N ALA A 187 -8.53 6.36 16.42
CA ALA A 187 -8.74 4.92 16.56
C ALA A 187 -8.20 4.33 17.87
N GLU A 188 -7.44 5.08 18.65
CA GLU A 188 -6.93 4.69 19.97
C GLU A 188 -7.80 5.25 21.11
N GLU A 189 -8.73 6.16 20.80
CA GLU A 189 -9.62 6.75 21.80
C GLU A 189 -10.69 5.76 22.26
N ALA A 190 -11.18 5.92 23.48
CA ALA A 190 -12.24 5.07 24.04
C ALA A 190 -13.55 5.16 23.25
N GLU A 191 -13.83 6.34 22.68
CA GLU A 191 -15.01 6.65 21.88
C GLU A 191 -14.75 6.56 20.37
N ALA A 192 -13.78 5.79 19.92
CA ALA A 192 -13.33 5.71 18.52
C ALA A 192 -14.49 5.60 17.51
N ALA A 193 -15.49 4.75 17.80
CA ALA A 193 -16.63 4.58 16.91
C ALA A 193 -17.45 5.87 16.73
N ALA A 194 -17.68 6.63 17.80
CA ALA A 194 -18.39 7.92 17.75
C ALA A 194 -17.54 8.96 17.00
N LEU A 195 -16.25 9.02 17.30
CA LEU A 195 -15.30 9.94 16.62
C LEU A 195 -15.19 9.66 15.12
N PHE A 196 -15.29 8.42 14.69
CA PHE A 196 -15.35 8.10 13.25
C PHE A 196 -16.65 8.58 12.59
N GLN A 197 -17.78 8.54 13.29
CA GLN A 197 -19.02 9.13 12.78
C GLN A 197 -18.89 10.65 12.62
N GLU A 198 -18.32 11.33 13.62
CA GLU A 198 -18.05 12.77 13.52
C GLU A 198 -17.08 13.10 12.38
N MET A 199 -16.00 12.32 12.21
CA MET A 199 -15.07 12.51 11.09
C MET A 199 -15.75 12.33 9.74
N ARG A 200 -16.66 11.35 9.63
CA ARG A 200 -17.49 11.16 8.43
C ARG A 200 -18.35 12.39 8.14
N LEU A 201 -19.01 12.94 9.14
CA LEU A 201 -19.82 14.15 9.02
C LEU A 201 -18.95 15.34 8.57
N VAL A 202 -17.80 15.53 9.20
CA VAL A 202 -16.87 16.61 8.83
C VAL A 202 -16.40 16.48 7.40
N LEU A 203 -15.93 15.28 6.98
CA LEU A 203 -15.48 15.05 5.60
C LEU A 203 -16.60 15.25 4.59
N SER A 204 -17.80 14.70 4.86
CA SER A 204 -18.93 14.80 3.96
C SER A 204 -19.40 16.26 3.82
N ALA A 205 -19.55 16.98 4.93
CA ALA A 205 -19.96 18.37 4.92
C ALA A 205 -18.93 19.27 4.22
N TYR A 206 -17.65 19.06 4.50
CA TYR A 206 -16.57 19.82 3.86
C TYR A 206 -16.48 19.58 2.36
N LEU A 207 -16.56 18.33 1.92
CA LEU A 207 -16.52 17.97 0.51
C LEU A 207 -17.77 18.46 -0.22
N ALA A 208 -18.97 18.34 0.36
CA ALA A 208 -20.21 18.86 -0.23
C ALA A 208 -20.13 20.38 -0.45
N ALA A 209 -19.78 21.12 0.60
CA ALA A 209 -19.62 22.57 0.52
C ALA A 209 -18.55 23.01 -0.49
N ALA A 210 -17.50 22.19 -0.67
CA ALA A 210 -16.40 22.49 -1.58
C ALA A 210 -16.74 22.19 -3.05
N VAL A 211 -17.62 21.20 -3.30
CA VAL A 211 -18.11 20.82 -4.63
C VAL A 211 -19.23 21.77 -5.10
N ASP A 212 -20.16 22.13 -4.20
CA ASP A 212 -21.31 22.99 -4.52
C ASP A 212 -20.94 24.48 -4.62
N GLY A 213 -19.82 24.91 -4.06
CA GLY A 213 -19.36 26.30 -4.01
C GLY A 213 -18.27 26.67 -5.05
N GLY A 214 -18.07 25.83 -6.08
CA GLY A 214 -17.04 26.01 -7.10
C GLY A 214 -17.55 26.55 -8.44
#